data_f0f3fdc206ad46f39b4d40d0f63cda93
#
_entry.id   f0f3fdc206ad46f39b4d40d0f63cda93
#
_cell.length_a   1.000
_cell.length_b   1.000
_cell.length_c   1.000
_cell.angle_alpha   90.00
_cell.angle_beta   90.00
_cell.angle_gamma   90.00
#
_symmetry.space_group_name_H-M   'P 1'
#
loop_
_entity.id
_entity.type
_entity.pdbx_description
1 polymer ?
#
loop_
_entity_poly.entity_id
_entity_poly.type
_entity_poly.pdbx_seq_one_letter_code
_entity_poly.pdbx_strand_id
1 'polypeptide(L)'
;MKVTRIASNMGLTRPRAHQLQDIDYKQTARALTDSNITLSGGAPSVVDGVSLLANDRILVTGQSDGSQNGIYYVTTLGAGSNGTWDRSLDANATGEISAGTVIMVTEGTNHADTQWKLTTDDPITVGTTVMTFARNGTAAYGVFAVAGQSSIVADAVGDTLTIVAGTNLALTTNDGTDTLTITPSL
;
A
#
# COMPACT_ATOMS: atom_id res chain seq x y z
N MET A 1 -2.82 1.69 58.34
CA MET A 1 -1.85 1.18 57.36
C MET A 1 -2.06 1.90 56.04
N LYS A 2 -1.18 2.83 55.65
CA LYS A 2 -1.35 3.68 54.49
C LYS A 2 -0.78 2.94 53.31
N VAL A 3 -1.60 2.45 52.41
CA VAL A 3 -1.14 1.83 51.16
C VAL A 3 -0.62 2.93 50.29
N THR A 4 0.69 3.08 50.22
CA THR A 4 1.36 3.91 49.22
C THR A 4 1.17 3.26 47.86
N ARG A 5 0.34 3.88 47.01
CA ARG A 5 0.31 3.53 45.60
C ARG A 5 1.70 3.73 45.07
N ILE A 6 2.39 2.67 44.77
CA ILE A 6 3.58 2.72 43.92
C ILE A 6 3.08 3.21 42.56
N ALA A 7 3.38 4.44 42.25
CA ALA A 7 3.18 4.94 40.89
C ALA A 7 3.90 3.97 39.96
N SER A 8 3.16 3.22 39.18
CA SER A 8 3.66 2.33 38.14
C SER A 8 4.18 3.16 36.95
N ASN A 9 5.04 4.11 37.25
CA ASN A 9 5.98 4.66 36.28
C ASN A 9 7.17 3.72 36.25
N MET A 10 6.95 2.51 35.79
CA MET A 10 8.00 1.54 35.50
C MET A 10 8.86 2.10 34.36
N GLY A 11 9.62 3.16 34.66
CA GLY A 11 10.81 3.51 33.92
C GLY A 11 10.67 3.81 32.42
N LEU A 12 9.45 3.88 31.89
CA LEU A 12 9.20 4.43 30.56
C LEU A 12 9.19 5.96 30.70
N THR A 13 10.37 6.54 30.78
CA THR A 13 10.49 7.98 30.61
C THR A 13 9.95 8.35 29.24
N ARG A 14 9.18 9.45 29.16
CA ARG A 14 8.65 10.01 27.90
C ARG A 14 9.63 10.00 26.72
N PRO A 15 10.96 10.17 26.90
CA PRO A 15 11.94 10.01 25.81
C PRO A 15 11.98 8.62 25.17
N ARG A 16 11.68 7.54 25.91
CA ARG A 16 11.67 6.19 25.35
C ARG A 16 10.36 5.85 24.62
N ALA A 17 9.24 6.41 25.06
CA ALA A 17 7.99 6.33 24.30
C ALA A 17 8.09 7.12 22.98
N HIS A 18 8.86 8.21 22.95
CA HIS A 18 9.15 8.96 21.73
C HIS A 18 10.21 8.27 20.82
N GLN A 19 10.96 7.30 21.35
CA GLN A 19 11.95 6.54 20.57
C GLN A 19 11.38 5.25 19.95
N LEU A 20 10.22 4.79 20.41
CA LEU A 20 9.37 3.92 19.61
C LEU A 20 8.69 4.85 18.62
N GLN A 21 9.24 4.99 17.43
CA GLN A 21 8.48 5.55 16.31
C GLN A 21 7.26 4.65 16.16
N ASP A 22 6.13 5.12 16.68
CA ASP A 22 4.86 4.44 16.52
C ASP A 22 4.56 4.46 15.01
N ILE A 23 4.82 3.35 14.36
CA ILE A 23 4.32 3.16 13.01
C ILE A 23 2.80 3.22 13.13
N ASP A 24 2.20 4.19 12.46
CA ASP A 24 0.76 4.37 12.45
C ASP A 24 0.11 3.29 11.58
N TYR A 25 -0.25 2.16 12.20
CA TYR A 25 -1.01 1.10 11.55
C TYR A 25 -2.50 1.43 11.60
N LYS A 26 -3.10 1.61 10.43
CA LYS A 26 -4.56 1.75 10.30
C LYS A 26 -5.23 0.39 10.18
N GLN A 27 -6.52 0.36 10.49
CA GLN A 27 -7.35 -0.82 10.21
C GLN A 27 -7.27 -1.17 8.72
N THR A 28 -7.39 -2.45 8.41
CA THR A 28 -7.30 -2.96 7.05
C THR A 28 -8.33 -2.31 6.12
N ALA A 29 -7.94 -2.08 4.88
CA ALA A 29 -8.87 -1.80 3.79
C ALA A 29 -9.28 -3.13 3.13
N ARG A 30 -10.54 -3.26 2.74
CA ARG A 30 -11.02 -4.43 2.04
C ARG A 30 -10.48 -4.49 0.63
N ALA A 31 -10.48 -3.37 -0.08
CA ALA A 31 -9.95 -3.25 -1.44
C ALA A 31 -9.18 -1.94 -1.63
N LEU A 32 -8.48 -1.84 -2.77
CA LEU A 32 -7.74 -0.66 -3.17
C LEU A 32 -8.10 -0.24 -4.60
N THR A 33 -8.13 1.06 -4.85
CA THR A 33 -8.12 1.62 -6.20
C THR A 33 -6.92 2.52 -6.42
N ASP A 34 -6.16 2.25 -7.47
CA ASP A 34 -5.05 3.05 -7.99
C ASP A 34 -5.45 3.90 -9.21
N SER A 35 -6.74 3.96 -9.48
CA SER A 35 -7.33 4.72 -10.58
C SER A 35 -8.10 5.93 -10.06
N ASN A 36 -8.20 6.97 -10.89
CA ASN A 36 -9.04 8.13 -10.59
C ASN A 36 -10.51 7.75 -10.66
N ILE A 37 -11.25 7.97 -9.58
CA ILE A 37 -12.65 7.63 -9.44
C ILE A 37 -13.46 8.82 -8.90
N THR A 38 -14.77 8.78 -9.12
CA THR A 38 -15.70 9.70 -8.46
C THR A 38 -15.92 9.21 -7.02
N LEU A 39 -15.75 10.09 -6.03
CA LEU A 39 -15.93 9.75 -4.61
C LEU A 39 -17.35 10.03 -4.10
N SER A 40 -18.08 10.95 -4.75
CA SER A 40 -19.45 11.32 -4.36
C SER A 40 -20.33 11.54 -5.58
N GLY A 41 -21.54 11.03 -5.57
CA GLY A 41 -22.47 11.11 -6.70
C GLY A 41 -22.07 10.29 -7.90
N GLY A 42 -21.44 9.14 -7.68
CA GLY A 42 -20.98 8.24 -8.74
C GLY A 42 -19.83 7.31 -8.33
N ALA A 43 -19.58 7.19 -7.04
CA ALA A 43 -18.56 6.26 -6.53
C ALA A 43 -18.91 4.81 -6.94
N PRO A 44 -17.91 4.03 -7.36
CA PRO A 44 -18.14 2.69 -7.92
C PRO A 44 -18.65 1.70 -6.86
N SER A 45 -19.38 0.70 -7.31
CA SER A 45 -19.81 -0.45 -6.48
C SER A 45 -18.86 -1.65 -6.58
N VAL A 46 -17.87 -1.58 -7.45
CA VAL A 46 -16.85 -2.61 -7.64
C VAL A 46 -15.48 -1.95 -7.73
N VAL A 47 -14.52 -2.47 -7.01
CA VAL A 47 -13.12 -2.00 -7.01
C VAL A 47 -12.20 -3.21 -7.05
N ASP A 48 -11.27 -3.22 -7.98
CA ASP A 48 -10.27 -4.30 -8.15
C ASP A 48 -10.90 -5.71 -8.15
N GLY A 49 -12.07 -5.85 -8.81
CA GLY A 49 -12.83 -7.09 -8.86
C GLY A 49 -13.68 -7.39 -7.62
N VAL A 50 -13.59 -6.59 -6.56
CA VAL A 50 -14.34 -6.78 -5.32
C VAL A 50 -15.67 -6.05 -5.40
N SER A 51 -16.79 -6.76 -5.27
CA SER A 51 -18.13 -6.16 -5.08
C SER A 51 -18.23 -5.58 -3.67
N LEU A 52 -18.42 -4.27 -3.59
CA LEU A 52 -18.44 -3.54 -2.34
C LEU A 52 -19.77 -3.66 -1.60
N LEU A 53 -19.72 -3.49 -0.32
CA LEU A 53 -20.85 -3.37 0.59
C LEU A 53 -20.81 -2.01 1.30
N ALA A 54 -21.94 -1.58 1.85
CA ALA A 54 -21.96 -0.41 2.74
C ALA A 54 -21.04 -0.64 3.94
N ASN A 55 -20.31 0.39 4.31
CA ASN A 55 -19.27 0.40 5.34
C ASN A 55 -17.98 -0.36 4.99
N ASP A 56 -17.81 -0.87 3.78
CA ASP A 56 -16.50 -1.35 3.35
C ASP A 56 -15.48 -0.23 3.39
N ARG A 57 -14.27 -0.58 3.83
CA ARG A 57 -13.15 0.33 3.94
C ARG A 57 -12.26 0.15 2.71
N ILE A 58 -11.95 1.26 2.04
CA ILE A 58 -11.23 1.28 0.76
C ILE A 58 -10.03 2.20 0.88
N LEU A 59 -8.89 1.75 0.35
CA LEU A 59 -7.73 2.61 0.13
C LEU A 59 -7.77 3.18 -1.29
N VAL A 60 -7.69 4.51 -1.39
CA VAL A 60 -7.67 5.25 -2.66
C VAL A 60 -6.30 5.86 -2.84
N THR A 61 -5.59 5.52 -3.91
CA THR A 61 -4.20 5.94 -4.16
C THR A 61 -3.97 6.62 -5.51
N GLY A 62 -4.95 6.57 -6.40
CA GLY A 62 -4.80 6.99 -7.81
C GLY A 62 -5.64 8.19 -8.23
N GLN A 63 -6.07 9.04 -7.30
CA GLN A 63 -6.81 10.25 -7.68
C GLN A 63 -5.94 11.23 -8.44
N SER A 64 -6.51 11.87 -9.47
CA SER A 64 -5.85 12.95 -10.23
C SER A 64 -5.52 14.15 -9.35
N ASP A 65 -6.36 14.45 -8.37
CA ASP A 65 -6.04 15.33 -7.25
C ASP A 65 -5.57 14.47 -6.08
N GLY A 66 -4.26 14.36 -5.90
CA GLY A 66 -3.67 13.52 -4.85
C GLY A 66 -4.04 13.92 -3.43
N SER A 67 -4.61 15.11 -3.20
CA SER A 67 -5.17 15.48 -1.90
C SER A 67 -6.43 14.69 -1.54
N GLN A 68 -7.06 14.07 -2.55
CA GLN A 68 -8.20 13.17 -2.40
C GLN A 68 -7.80 11.71 -2.18
N ASN A 69 -6.53 11.35 -2.29
CA ASN A 69 -6.06 10.03 -1.88
C ASN A 69 -6.27 9.83 -0.38
N GLY A 70 -6.36 8.58 0.06
CA GLY A 70 -6.55 8.24 1.48
C GLY A 70 -7.47 7.07 1.72
N ILE A 71 -7.96 6.97 2.94
CA ILE A 71 -8.80 5.87 3.40
C ILE A 71 -10.26 6.33 3.47
N TYR A 72 -11.17 5.54 2.91
CA TYR A 72 -12.59 5.86 2.79
C TYR A 72 -13.47 4.72 3.27
N TYR A 73 -14.71 5.06 3.65
CA TYR A 73 -15.82 4.12 3.82
C TYR A 73 -16.86 4.32 2.73
N VAL A 74 -17.44 3.23 2.28
CA VAL A 74 -18.61 3.22 1.40
C VAL A 74 -19.83 3.63 2.24
N THR A 75 -20.23 4.90 2.17
CA THR A 75 -21.41 5.40 2.90
C THR A 75 -22.70 5.15 2.15
N THR A 76 -22.66 5.29 0.83
CA THR A 76 -23.75 4.89 -0.05
C THR A 76 -23.22 3.98 -1.14
N LEU A 77 -23.74 2.75 -1.21
CA LEU A 77 -23.36 1.82 -2.27
C LEU A 77 -23.91 2.34 -3.60
N GLY A 78 -23.03 2.48 -4.59
CA GLY A 78 -23.39 3.05 -5.88
C GLY A 78 -24.15 2.09 -6.77
N ALA A 79 -25.16 2.63 -7.46
CA ALA A 79 -25.78 2.03 -8.64
C ALA A 79 -25.77 3.10 -9.74
N GLY A 80 -24.59 3.37 -10.30
CA GLY A 80 -24.41 4.41 -11.32
C GLY A 80 -24.08 5.79 -10.73
N SER A 81 -25.06 6.68 -10.54
CA SER A 81 -24.82 8.10 -10.22
C SER A 81 -24.94 8.49 -8.74
N ASN A 82 -25.15 7.55 -7.82
CA ASN A 82 -25.49 7.85 -6.42
C ASN A 82 -24.49 7.31 -5.38
N GLY A 83 -23.46 6.58 -5.80
CA GLY A 83 -22.45 6.07 -4.88
C GLY A 83 -21.71 7.20 -4.19
N THR A 84 -21.46 7.06 -2.89
CA THR A 84 -20.70 8.04 -2.08
C THR A 84 -19.81 7.32 -1.10
N TRP A 85 -18.57 7.78 -1.02
CA TRP A 85 -17.59 7.36 -0.05
C TRP A 85 -17.12 8.56 0.75
N ASP A 86 -17.08 8.41 2.05
CA ASP A 86 -16.57 9.43 2.97
C ASP A 86 -15.24 8.98 3.56
N ARG A 87 -14.39 9.93 3.92
CA ARG A 87 -13.12 9.60 4.59
C ARG A 87 -13.35 8.82 5.87
N SER A 88 -12.49 7.85 6.10
CA SER A 88 -12.50 7.06 7.33
C SER A 88 -12.25 7.95 8.55
N LEU A 89 -12.98 7.71 9.63
CA LEU A 89 -12.93 8.52 10.86
C LEU A 89 -11.54 8.55 11.52
N ASP A 90 -10.68 7.58 11.25
CA ASP A 90 -9.30 7.53 11.73
C ASP A 90 -8.27 8.15 10.76
N ALA A 91 -8.76 8.78 9.68
CA ALA A 91 -7.94 9.39 8.63
C ALA A 91 -8.65 10.57 7.94
N ASN A 92 -9.57 11.25 8.63
CA ASN A 92 -10.37 12.34 8.07
C ASN A 92 -9.93 13.73 8.56
N ALA A 93 -9.08 13.81 9.56
CA ALA A 93 -8.60 15.06 10.14
C ALA A 93 -7.07 15.12 10.21
N THR A 94 -6.55 16.36 10.26
CA THR A 94 -5.12 16.61 10.46
C THR A 94 -4.65 16.01 11.79
N GLY A 95 -3.56 15.26 11.75
CA GLY A 95 -3.00 14.56 12.91
C GLY A 95 -3.49 13.14 13.11
N GLU A 96 -4.48 12.68 12.33
CA GLU A 96 -4.95 11.29 12.33
C GLU A 96 -4.18 10.40 11.35
N ILE A 97 -3.46 10.98 10.42
CA ILE A 97 -2.60 10.30 9.47
C ILE A 97 -1.25 11.02 9.41
N SER A 98 -0.16 10.30 9.37
CA SER A 98 1.20 10.83 9.41
C SER A 98 2.12 10.12 8.41
N ALA A 99 3.28 10.69 8.15
CA ALA A 99 4.31 10.05 7.33
C ALA A 99 4.60 8.63 7.83
N GLY A 100 4.61 7.67 6.90
CA GLY A 100 4.87 6.28 7.24
C GLY A 100 3.64 5.48 7.69
N THR A 101 2.43 6.06 7.73
CA THR A 101 1.17 5.34 7.96
C THR A 101 1.07 4.10 7.07
N VAL A 102 0.71 2.96 7.66
CA VAL A 102 0.64 1.66 7.00
C VAL A 102 -0.78 1.11 6.99
N ILE A 103 -1.21 0.60 5.85
CA ILE A 103 -2.53 -0.01 5.65
C ILE A 103 -2.35 -1.36 4.95
N MET A 104 -3.03 -2.39 5.43
CA MET A 104 -3.15 -3.69 4.76
C MET A 104 -4.41 -3.71 3.90
N VAL A 105 -4.29 -4.20 2.66
CA VAL A 105 -5.41 -4.48 1.73
C VAL A 105 -5.64 -5.97 1.71
N THR A 106 -6.89 -6.42 1.91
CA THR A 106 -7.19 -7.84 2.14
C THR A 106 -7.79 -8.56 0.94
N GLU A 107 -8.47 -7.85 0.04
CA GLU A 107 -9.12 -8.44 -1.12
C GLU A 107 -8.77 -7.66 -2.40
N GLY A 108 -8.95 -8.29 -3.55
CA GLY A 108 -8.73 -7.70 -4.88
C GLY A 108 -8.11 -8.67 -5.87
N THR A 109 -8.21 -8.37 -7.14
CA THR A 109 -7.57 -9.14 -8.21
C THR A 109 -6.05 -8.83 -8.29
N ASN A 110 -5.69 -7.55 -8.10
CA ASN A 110 -4.31 -7.07 -8.24
C ASN A 110 -3.67 -6.71 -6.91
N HIS A 111 -4.50 -6.34 -5.90
CA HIS A 111 -4.00 -5.74 -4.66
C HIS A 111 -4.34 -6.55 -3.40
N ALA A 112 -4.91 -7.76 -3.52
CA ALA A 112 -5.14 -8.63 -2.37
C ALA A 112 -3.84 -8.93 -1.61
N ASP A 113 -3.93 -9.02 -0.29
CA ASP A 113 -2.84 -9.40 0.62
C ASP A 113 -1.60 -8.50 0.51
N THR A 114 -1.81 -7.21 0.19
CA THR A 114 -0.74 -6.22 0.04
C THR A 114 -0.76 -5.19 1.16
N GLN A 115 0.43 -4.77 1.55
CA GLN A 115 0.62 -3.69 2.50
C GLN A 115 1.02 -2.41 1.77
N TRP A 116 0.44 -1.28 2.16
CA TRP A 116 0.70 0.03 1.58
C TRP A 116 1.17 1.01 2.64
N LYS A 117 2.10 1.88 2.27
CA LYS A 117 2.70 2.87 3.14
C LYS A 117 2.52 4.26 2.54
N LEU A 118 2.10 5.21 3.36
CA LEU A 118 2.12 6.63 3.01
C LEU A 118 3.57 7.12 2.95
N THR A 119 3.98 7.62 1.77
CA THR A 119 5.34 8.10 1.51
C THR A 119 5.47 9.62 1.56
N THR A 120 4.35 10.33 1.68
CA THR A 120 4.33 11.78 1.87
C THR A 120 4.85 12.12 3.25
N ASP A 121 5.76 13.10 3.32
CA ASP A 121 6.34 13.59 4.57
C ASP A 121 5.37 14.50 5.35
N ASP A 122 5.55 14.56 6.66
CA ASP A 122 4.84 15.51 7.53
C ASP A 122 5.32 16.96 7.31
N PRO A 123 4.44 17.97 7.52
CA PRO A 123 3.09 17.88 8.06
C PRO A 123 2.03 17.55 7.00
N ILE A 124 1.09 16.66 7.35
CA ILE A 124 -0.02 16.29 6.47
C ILE A 124 -1.30 17.00 6.92
N THR A 125 -1.88 17.77 6.00
CA THR A 125 -3.21 18.37 6.16
C THR A 125 -4.18 17.62 5.27
N VAL A 126 -5.07 16.84 5.86
CA VAL A 126 -6.05 16.03 5.13
C VAL A 126 -6.93 16.91 4.25
N GLY A 127 -7.11 16.51 3.00
CA GLY A 127 -7.87 17.25 1.99
C GLY A 127 -7.11 18.41 1.31
N THR A 128 -5.85 18.65 1.69
CA THR A 128 -5.00 19.69 1.08
C THR A 128 -3.66 19.15 0.64
N THR A 129 -3.00 18.38 1.51
CA THR A 129 -1.70 17.76 1.18
C THR A 129 -1.89 16.62 0.19
N VAL A 130 -1.10 16.60 -0.88
CA VAL A 130 -1.04 15.48 -1.82
C VAL A 130 -0.50 14.26 -1.09
N MET A 131 -1.31 13.20 -0.98
CA MET A 131 -0.92 11.96 -0.33
C MET A 131 -0.52 10.92 -1.37
N THR A 132 0.70 10.41 -1.26
CA THR A 132 1.24 9.36 -2.12
C THR A 132 1.43 8.09 -1.31
N PHE A 133 0.86 7.00 -1.79
CA PHE A 133 1.02 5.68 -1.19
C PHE A 133 1.86 4.80 -2.10
N ALA A 134 2.76 4.03 -1.52
CA ALA A 134 3.53 3.01 -2.21
C ALA A 134 3.29 1.64 -1.58
N ARG A 135 3.34 0.59 -2.40
CA ARG A 135 3.29 -0.79 -1.90
C ARG A 135 4.48 -1.03 -0.99
N ASN A 136 4.21 -1.43 0.24
CA ASN A 136 5.23 -1.73 1.22
C ASN A 136 5.69 -3.17 1.06
N GLY A 137 6.94 -3.36 0.74
CA GLY A 137 7.52 -4.68 0.51
C GLY A 137 8.94 -4.54 -0.07
N THR A 138 9.62 -5.64 -0.20
CA THR A 138 10.90 -5.72 -0.91
C THR A 138 10.66 -6.18 -2.34
N ALA A 139 11.44 -5.65 -3.29
CA ALA A 139 11.46 -6.18 -4.64
C ALA A 139 11.87 -7.66 -4.64
N ALA A 140 11.35 -8.42 -5.60
CA ALA A 140 11.64 -9.86 -5.72
C ALA A 140 13.14 -10.13 -5.95
N TYR A 141 13.85 -9.16 -6.57
CA TYR A 141 15.30 -9.14 -6.69
C TYR A 141 15.81 -7.72 -6.40
N GLY A 142 17.05 -7.58 -5.92
CA GLY A 142 17.66 -6.26 -5.71
C GLY A 142 18.35 -5.76 -6.98
N VAL A 143 19.48 -6.39 -7.32
CA VAL A 143 20.29 -6.02 -8.49
C VAL A 143 20.69 -7.28 -9.24
N PHE A 144 20.47 -7.27 -10.55
CA PHE A 144 21.03 -8.27 -11.46
C PHE A 144 22.16 -7.63 -12.25
N ALA A 145 23.39 -8.01 -11.96
CA ALA A 145 24.59 -7.43 -12.56
C ALA A 145 25.23 -8.38 -13.56
N VAL A 146 25.57 -7.89 -14.76
CA VAL A 146 26.37 -8.57 -15.76
C VAL A 146 27.66 -7.80 -15.93
N ALA A 147 28.79 -8.47 -15.83
CA ALA A 147 30.11 -7.83 -15.94
C ALA A 147 30.22 -7.09 -17.29
N GLY A 148 30.62 -5.81 -17.23
CA GLY A 148 30.75 -4.96 -18.42
C GLY A 148 29.47 -4.40 -18.99
N GLN A 149 28.32 -4.58 -18.29
CA GLN A 149 27.03 -4.04 -18.67
C GLN A 149 26.43 -3.18 -17.55
N SER A 150 25.42 -2.39 -17.88
CA SER A 150 24.63 -1.71 -16.85
C SER A 150 23.81 -2.72 -16.06
N SER A 151 23.78 -2.55 -14.75
CA SER A 151 22.95 -3.39 -13.88
C SER A 151 21.45 -3.15 -14.12
N ILE A 152 20.67 -4.22 -14.01
CA ILE A 152 19.22 -4.15 -13.95
C ILE A 152 18.85 -4.11 -12.46
N VAL A 153 18.10 -3.09 -12.07
CA VAL A 153 17.69 -2.85 -10.68
C VAL A 153 16.17 -2.97 -10.60
N ALA A 154 15.67 -3.74 -9.63
CA ALA A 154 14.25 -3.68 -9.32
C ALA A 154 13.99 -2.40 -8.53
N ASP A 155 13.22 -1.48 -9.08
CA ASP A 155 12.90 -0.18 -8.48
C ASP A 155 11.48 -0.12 -7.89
N ALA A 156 10.69 -1.18 -8.10
CA ALA A 156 9.37 -1.33 -7.51
C ALA A 156 9.12 -2.73 -6.94
N VAL A 157 8.19 -2.82 -5.99
CA VAL A 157 7.70 -4.11 -5.48
C VAL A 157 6.90 -4.81 -6.56
N GLY A 158 7.31 -6.04 -6.89
CA GLY A 158 6.67 -6.83 -7.94
C GLY A 158 7.25 -6.63 -9.34
N ASP A 159 8.39 -5.94 -9.46
CA ASP A 159 9.12 -5.87 -10.71
C ASP A 159 9.43 -7.25 -11.28
N THR A 160 9.32 -7.37 -12.58
CA THR A 160 9.59 -8.60 -13.32
C THR A 160 10.90 -8.49 -14.07
N LEU A 161 11.84 -9.39 -13.78
CA LEU A 161 13.03 -9.56 -14.60
C LEU A 161 12.68 -10.41 -15.85
N THR A 162 12.73 -9.81 -17.01
CA THR A 162 12.55 -10.50 -18.28
C THR A 162 13.91 -10.85 -18.90
N ILE A 163 14.17 -12.14 -19.11
CA ILE A 163 15.38 -12.64 -19.78
C ILE A 163 14.98 -13.13 -21.17
N VAL A 164 15.56 -12.52 -22.21
CA VAL A 164 15.27 -12.85 -23.60
C VAL A 164 16.44 -13.63 -24.19
N ALA A 165 16.14 -14.78 -24.83
CA ALA A 165 17.15 -15.55 -25.53
C ALA A 165 17.70 -14.79 -26.74
N GLY A 166 19.01 -14.71 -26.86
CA GLY A 166 19.68 -14.26 -28.08
C GLY A 166 19.76 -15.39 -29.11
N THR A 167 20.39 -15.09 -30.27
CA THR A 167 20.62 -16.08 -31.33
C THR A 167 21.47 -17.25 -30.79
N ASN A 168 21.10 -18.48 -31.12
CA ASN A 168 21.76 -19.72 -30.72
C ASN A 168 21.75 -19.98 -29.21
N LEU A 169 20.77 -19.43 -28.48
CA LEU A 169 20.51 -19.77 -27.08
C LEU A 169 19.06 -20.21 -26.91
N ALA A 170 18.87 -21.28 -26.15
CA ALA A 170 17.55 -21.70 -25.66
C ALA A 170 17.45 -21.43 -24.16
N LEU A 171 16.34 -20.83 -23.74
CA LEU A 171 15.99 -20.63 -22.34
C LEU A 171 14.82 -21.53 -21.99
N THR A 172 14.96 -22.32 -20.94
CA THR A 172 13.87 -23.12 -20.38
C THR A 172 13.72 -22.82 -18.89
N THR A 173 12.48 -22.71 -18.44
CA THR A 173 12.16 -22.48 -17.03
C THR A 173 11.46 -23.69 -16.44
N ASN A 174 11.68 -23.93 -15.16
CA ASN A 174 10.94 -24.91 -14.36
C ASN A 174 10.45 -24.20 -13.11
N ASP A 175 9.14 -24.04 -12.98
CA ASP A 175 8.46 -23.37 -11.88
C ASP A 175 8.44 -24.22 -10.59
N GLY A 176 8.47 -25.54 -10.72
CA GLY A 176 8.51 -26.44 -9.56
C GLY A 176 9.85 -26.48 -8.84
N THR A 177 10.94 -26.03 -9.51
CA THR A 177 12.31 -25.99 -8.95
C THR A 177 12.93 -24.61 -9.00
N ASP A 178 12.19 -23.58 -9.42
CA ASP A 178 12.64 -22.18 -9.58
C ASP A 178 13.94 -22.08 -10.41
N THR A 179 14.03 -22.86 -11.47
CA THR A 179 15.26 -22.98 -12.25
C THR A 179 15.10 -22.38 -13.64
N LEU A 180 16.07 -21.56 -14.04
CA LEU A 180 16.30 -21.13 -15.42
C LEU A 180 17.49 -21.90 -15.98
N THR A 181 17.28 -22.65 -17.06
CA THR A 181 18.35 -23.34 -17.78
C THR A 181 18.66 -22.60 -19.08
N ILE A 182 19.93 -22.33 -19.32
CA ILE A 182 20.44 -21.68 -20.54
C ILE A 182 21.30 -22.69 -21.28
N THR A 183 20.88 -23.05 -22.50
CA THR A 183 21.61 -24.02 -23.34
C THR A 183 21.92 -23.44 -24.72
N PRO A 184 23.03 -23.84 -25.36
CA PRO A 184 23.24 -23.54 -26.77
C PRO A 184 22.12 -24.17 -27.62
N SER A 185 21.63 -23.42 -28.60
CA SER A 185 20.68 -23.88 -29.61
C SER A 185 21.41 -23.88 -30.95
N LEU A 186 21.69 -25.05 -31.51
CA LEU A 186 22.31 -25.21 -32.83
C LEU A 186 21.26 -25.16 -33.94
#